data_5437e0eb51887dd9774d3d0aef067d5c
#
_entry.id   5437e0eb51887dd9774d3d0aef067d5c
#
_cell.length_a   1.000
_cell.length_b   1.000
_cell.length_c   1.000
_cell.angle_alpha   90.00
_cell.angle_beta   90.00
_cell.angle_gamma   90.00
#
_symmetry.space_group_name_H-M   'P 1'
#
loop_
_entity.id
_entity.type
_entity.pdbx_description
1 polymer ?
#
loop_
_entity_poly.entity_id
_entity_poly.type
_entity_poly.pdbx_seq_one_letter_code
_entity_poly.pdbx_strand_id
1 'polypeptide(L)'
;EEKYGDYLSQEQVAREYFVNTGTITSWIRAGKLTPEVQYKFGSKTLYLFSPDEVEKYRKQLGIKEHNDATIKEDFFAFLEERDYSLSYKMPFLLAFIRHVDSIGDAKIEEILEDYIAFYQDRITRGLPVDRSTCPYNETMLQDKKAMQRSMLTNPFEKFERKRFLYYSKDLSVISMNHALYSQMEAGDWERVRRQMEEDLAEYYAKVEGAVLVKR
;
A
#
# COMPACT_ATOMS: atom_id res chain seq x y z
N GLU A 1 13.85 4.90 -30.00
CA GLU A 1 13.21 5.26 -28.69
C GLU A 1 11.72 5.57 -28.87
N GLU A 2 11.27 6.17 -29.97
CA GLU A 2 9.83 6.49 -30.17
C GLU A 2 8.92 5.27 -30.40
N LYS A 3 9.46 4.16 -30.90
CA LYS A 3 8.66 2.99 -31.33
C LYS A 3 7.92 2.28 -30.18
N TYR A 4 8.37 2.43 -28.93
CA TYR A 4 7.82 1.72 -27.76
C TYR A 4 7.47 2.67 -26.62
N GLY A 5 7.23 3.95 -26.91
CA GLY A 5 6.93 4.96 -25.89
C GLY A 5 5.71 4.65 -25.02
N ASP A 6 4.72 3.98 -25.61
CA ASP A 6 3.47 3.62 -24.92
C ASP A 6 3.47 2.21 -24.32
N TYR A 7 4.58 1.46 -24.49
CA TYR A 7 4.64 0.08 -23.99
C TYR A 7 4.83 0.05 -22.46
N LEU A 8 4.18 -0.88 -21.83
CA LEU A 8 4.22 -1.07 -20.39
C LEU A 8 5.29 -2.09 -20.00
N SER A 9 6.06 -1.75 -18.97
CA SER A 9 6.97 -2.68 -18.30
C SER A 9 6.21 -3.69 -17.43
N GLN A 10 6.91 -4.75 -16.97
CA GLN A 10 6.34 -5.69 -16.00
C GLN A 10 5.76 -5.01 -14.75
N GLU A 11 6.43 -4.00 -14.25
CA GLU A 11 5.98 -3.25 -13.06
C GLU A 11 4.71 -2.46 -13.37
N GLN A 12 4.62 -1.84 -14.53
CA GLN A 12 3.42 -1.12 -14.95
C GLN A 12 2.25 -2.08 -15.18
N VAL A 13 2.47 -3.23 -15.83
CA VAL A 13 1.43 -4.26 -16.00
C VAL A 13 0.96 -4.80 -14.64
N ALA A 14 1.87 -5.03 -13.71
CA ALA A 14 1.52 -5.45 -12.35
C ALA A 14 0.60 -4.43 -11.67
N ARG A 15 0.86 -3.15 -11.83
CA ARG A 15 0.01 -2.06 -11.32
C ARG A 15 -1.37 -2.04 -11.98
N GLU A 16 -1.43 -2.21 -13.31
CA GLU A 16 -2.70 -2.30 -14.03
C GLU A 16 -3.57 -3.47 -13.56
N TYR A 17 -2.95 -4.60 -13.24
CA TYR A 17 -3.65 -5.83 -12.82
C TYR A 17 -3.85 -5.95 -11.31
N PHE A 18 -3.35 -5.00 -10.51
CA PHE A 18 -3.37 -5.04 -9.04
C PHE A 18 -2.71 -6.30 -8.45
N VAL A 19 -1.64 -6.74 -9.08
CA VAL A 19 -0.81 -7.86 -8.62
C VAL A 19 0.63 -7.39 -8.35
N ASN A 20 1.44 -8.22 -7.71
CA ASN A 20 2.86 -7.93 -7.56
C ASN A 20 3.66 -8.29 -8.84
N THR A 21 4.82 -7.69 -9.01
CA THR A 21 5.69 -7.95 -10.16
C THR A 21 6.14 -9.41 -10.26
N GLY A 22 6.29 -10.10 -9.13
CA GLY A 22 6.59 -11.52 -9.10
C GLY A 22 5.50 -12.38 -9.73
N THR A 23 4.24 -11.99 -9.58
CA THR A 23 3.11 -12.65 -10.25
C THR A 23 3.22 -12.53 -11.76
N ILE A 24 3.54 -11.33 -12.29
CA ILE A 24 3.77 -11.12 -13.72
C ILE A 24 4.92 -11.99 -14.21
N THR A 25 6.03 -12.02 -13.49
CA THR A 25 7.18 -12.88 -13.83
C THR A 25 6.78 -14.37 -13.89
N SER A 26 5.99 -14.82 -12.92
CA SER A 26 5.46 -16.19 -12.89
C SER A 26 4.56 -16.49 -14.08
N TRP A 27 3.70 -15.56 -14.45
CA TRP A 27 2.80 -15.71 -15.59
C TRP A 27 3.52 -15.70 -16.94
N ILE A 28 4.60 -14.92 -17.07
CA ILE A 28 5.48 -14.97 -18.26
C ILE A 28 6.14 -16.36 -18.35
N ARG A 29 6.69 -16.86 -17.26
CA ARG A 29 7.32 -18.20 -17.22
C ARG A 29 6.33 -19.32 -17.52
N ALA A 30 5.09 -19.18 -17.07
CA ALA A 30 4.01 -20.15 -17.32
C ALA A 30 3.37 -20.03 -18.71
N GLY A 31 3.82 -19.06 -19.53
CA GLY A 31 3.23 -18.80 -20.85
C GLY A 31 1.83 -18.17 -20.83
N LYS A 32 1.37 -17.66 -19.68
CA LYS A 32 0.09 -16.94 -19.56
C LYS A 32 0.16 -15.52 -20.10
N LEU A 33 1.34 -14.91 -20.05
CA LEU A 33 1.68 -13.63 -20.66
C LEU A 33 2.87 -13.81 -21.58
N THR A 34 2.78 -13.31 -22.78
CA THR A 34 3.90 -13.29 -23.75
C THR A 34 4.27 -11.85 -24.04
N PRO A 35 5.45 -11.36 -23.61
CA PRO A 35 5.88 -10.01 -23.92
C PRO A 35 6.13 -9.87 -25.43
N GLU A 36 5.71 -8.73 -26.00
CA GLU A 36 5.98 -8.43 -27.42
C GLU A 36 7.43 -8.04 -27.65
N VAL A 37 8.06 -7.44 -26.64
CA VAL A 37 9.45 -6.98 -26.72
C VAL A 37 10.22 -7.48 -25.51
N GLN A 38 11.42 -7.95 -25.76
CA GLN A 38 12.33 -8.45 -24.73
C GLN A 38 13.73 -7.88 -24.97
N TYR A 39 14.23 -7.10 -24.00
CA TYR A 39 15.62 -6.61 -24.02
C TYR A 39 16.43 -7.24 -22.90
N LYS A 40 17.65 -7.67 -23.23
CA LYS A 40 18.61 -8.16 -22.24
C LYS A 40 19.67 -7.10 -21.96
N PHE A 41 19.86 -6.76 -20.70
CA PHE A 41 20.91 -5.89 -20.21
C PHE A 41 21.73 -6.65 -19.16
N GLY A 42 22.83 -7.23 -19.56
CA GLY A 42 23.63 -8.10 -18.69
C GLY A 42 22.78 -9.27 -18.15
N SER A 43 22.62 -9.36 -16.83
CA SER A 43 21.79 -10.38 -16.18
C SER A 43 20.30 -10.04 -16.09
N LYS A 44 19.91 -8.83 -16.43
CA LYS A 44 18.52 -8.36 -16.36
C LYS A 44 17.84 -8.45 -17.71
N THR A 45 16.57 -8.84 -17.67
CA THR A 45 15.70 -8.85 -18.84
C THR A 45 14.55 -7.86 -18.62
N LEU A 46 14.36 -6.94 -19.55
CA LEU A 46 13.23 -6.04 -19.61
C LEU A 46 12.18 -6.64 -20.55
N TYR A 47 10.97 -6.78 -20.07
CA TYR A 47 9.82 -7.21 -20.87
C TYR A 47 8.89 -6.01 -21.09
N LEU A 48 8.40 -5.85 -22.32
CA LEU A 48 7.48 -4.78 -22.67
C LEU A 48 6.24 -5.36 -23.35
N PHE A 49 5.11 -4.75 -23.05
CA PHE A 49 3.78 -5.11 -23.55
C PHE A 49 3.11 -3.87 -24.14
N SER A 50 2.50 -3.98 -25.30
CA SER A 50 1.64 -2.90 -25.81
C SER A 50 0.37 -2.77 -24.95
N PRO A 51 -0.25 -1.57 -24.91
CA PRO A 51 -1.54 -1.38 -24.22
C PRO A 51 -2.62 -2.35 -24.70
N ASP A 52 -2.67 -2.66 -25.99
CA ASP A 52 -3.64 -3.59 -26.57
C ASP A 52 -3.44 -5.03 -26.07
N GLU A 53 -2.19 -5.49 -25.97
CA GLU A 53 -1.89 -6.82 -25.42
C GLU A 53 -2.19 -6.87 -23.90
N VAL A 54 -1.92 -5.81 -23.17
CA VAL A 54 -2.28 -5.72 -21.75
C VAL A 54 -3.79 -5.86 -21.56
N GLU A 55 -4.59 -5.17 -22.36
CA GLU A 55 -6.06 -5.27 -22.27
C GLU A 55 -6.56 -6.66 -22.74
N LYS A 56 -5.98 -7.23 -23.76
CA LYS A 56 -6.30 -8.58 -24.23
C LYS A 56 -6.02 -9.63 -23.14
N TYR A 57 -4.84 -9.60 -22.52
CA TYR A 57 -4.51 -10.52 -21.42
C TYR A 57 -5.38 -10.29 -20.19
N ARG A 58 -5.71 -9.01 -19.87
CA ARG A 58 -6.65 -8.71 -18.79
C ARG A 58 -7.96 -9.47 -18.95
N LYS A 59 -8.54 -9.43 -20.15
CA LYS A 59 -9.79 -10.14 -20.48
C LYS A 59 -9.61 -11.66 -20.45
N GLN A 60 -8.53 -12.17 -21.02
CA GLN A 60 -8.24 -13.62 -21.07
C GLN A 60 -8.04 -14.21 -19.68
N LEU A 61 -7.44 -13.48 -18.76
CA LEU A 61 -7.18 -13.91 -17.39
C LEU A 61 -8.35 -13.59 -16.44
N GLY A 62 -9.43 -12.97 -16.95
CA GLY A 62 -10.58 -12.59 -16.13
C GLY A 62 -10.26 -11.54 -15.05
N ILE A 63 -9.26 -10.70 -15.28
CA ILE A 63 -8.85 -9.66 -14.34
C ILE A 63 -9.83 -8.49 -14.44
N LYS A 64 -10.34 -8.05 -13.26
CA LYS A 64 -11.24 -6.89 -13.18
C LYS A 64 -10.53 -5.64 -13.71
N GLU A 65 -11.28 -4.82 -14.45
CA GLU A 65 -10.81 -3.50 -14.83
C GLU A 65 -10.79 -2.57 -13.61
N HIS A 66 -9.69 -1.82 -13.48
CA HIS A 66 -9.46 -0.83 -12.43
C HIS A 66 -9.20 0.53 -13.06
N ASN A 67 -10.07 1.50 -12.77
CA ASN A 67 -9.99 2.86 -13.31
C ASN A 67 -10.55 3.87 -12.31
N ASP A 68 -10.61 5.14 -12.68
CA ASP A 68 -11.10 6.21 -11.81
C ASP A 68 -12.55 6.01 -11.37
N ALA A 69 -13.39 5.36 -12.16
CA ALA A 69 -14.78 5.10 -11.80
C ALA A 69 -14.91 3.97 -10.76
N THR A 70 -13.97 3.02 -10.73
CA THR A 70 -13.98 1.88 -9.81
C THR A 70 -13.12 2.08 -8.55
N ILE A 71 -12.34 3.16 -8.48
CA ILE A 71 -11.28 3.33 -7.48
C ILE A 71 -11.81 3.36 -6.05
N LYS A 72 -12.97 3.94 -5.81
CA LYS A 72 -13.58 3.95 -4.48
C LYS A 72 -13.99 2.56 -4.02
N GLU A 73 -14.61 1.78 -4.90
CA GLU A 73 -14.97 0.39 -4.63
C GLU A 73 -13.71 -0.47 -4.40
N ASP A 74 -12.70 -0.29 -5.23
CA ASP A 74 -11.42 -0.97 -5.12
C ASP A 74 -10.71 -0.65 -3.80
N PHE A 75 -10.77 0.61 -3.35
CA PHE A 75 -10.21 1.04 -2.07
C PHE A 75 -10.88 0.34 -0.89
N PHE A 76 -12.21 0.31 -0.85
CA PHE A 76 -12.92 -0.39 0.22
C PHE A 76 -12.70 -1.90 0.17
N ALA A 77 -12.69 -2.51 -1.00
CA ALA A 77 -12.36 -3.93 -1.16
C ALA A 77 -10.96 -4.24 -0.62
N PHE A 78 -9.97 -3.39 -0.91
CA PHE A 78 -8.61 -3.52 -0.38
C PHE A 78 -8.56 -3.45 1.16
N LEU A 79 -9.33 -2.57 1.77
CA LEU A 79 -9.40 -2.49 3.24
C LEU A 79 -10.08 -3.73 3.84
N GLU A 80 -11.09 -4.27 3.17
CA GLU A 80 -11.85 -5.44 3.63
C GLU A 80 -11.09 -6.77 3.48
N GLU A 81 -10.02 -6.82 2.69
CA GLU A 81 -9.10 -7.98 2.66
C GLU A 81 -8.48 -8.26 4.05
N ARG A 82 -8.36 -7.23 4.91
CA ARG A 82 -7.75 -7.33 6.25
C ARG A 82 -6.42 -8.09 6.28
N ASP A 83 -5.62 -7.89 5.24
CA ASP A 83 -4.27 -8.45 5.14
C ASP A 83 -3.31 -7.71 6.08
N TYR A 84 -3.26 -8.16 7.32
CA TYR A 84 -2.46 -7.58 8.40
C TYR A 84 -1.39 -8.59 8.87
N SER A 85 -0.27 -8.66 8.16
CA SER A 85 0.91 -9.39 8.65
C SER A 85 1.50 -8.72 9.90
N LEU A 86 1.53 -7.39 9.92
CA LEU A 86 1.81 -6.50 11.05
C LEU A 86 0.75 -5.41 11.13
N SER A 87 0.68 -4.67 12.23
CA SER A 87 -0.34 -3.64 12.45
C SER A 87 -0.23 -2.40 11.57
N TYR A 88 0.86 -2.21 10.86
CA TYR A 88 1.32 -0.96 10.24
C TYR A 88 0.28 -0.20 9.42
N LYS A 89 -0.56 -0.91 8.67
CA LYS A 89 -1.57 -0.32 7.78
C LYS A 89 -2.60 0.52 8.54
N MET A 90 -3.01 0.05 9.72
CA MET A 90 -4.07 0.69 10.49
C MET A 90 -3.64 2.01 11.15
N PRO A 91 -2.53 2.08 11.93
CA PRO A 91 -2.05 3.34 12.47
C PRO A 91 -1.66 4.35 11.39
N PHE A 92 -1.10 3.87 10.27
CA PHE A 92 -0.76 4.73 9.14
C PHE A 92 -1.99 5.39 8.52
N LEU A 93 -3.03 4.61 8.22
CA LEU A 93 -4.24 5.14 7.59
C LEU A 93 -5.02 6.05 8.54
N LEU A 94 -5.08 5.72 9.83
CA LEU A 94 -5.67 6.59 10.85
C LEU A 94 -4.95 7.93 10.95
N ALA A 95 -3.61 7.93 10.91
CA ALA A 95 -2.81 9.15 10.89
C ALA A 95 -3.07 9.98 9.62
N PHE A 96 -3.10 9.33 8.45
CA PHE A 96 -3.42 10.00 7.20
C PHE A 96 -4.80 10.68 7.25
N ILE A 97 -5.85 9.97 7.69
CA ILE A 97 -7.22 10.50 7.79
C ILE A 97 -7.28 11.71 8.72
N ARG A 98 -6.51 11.70 9.81
CA ARG A 98 -6.47 12.81 10.77
C ARG A 98 -5.93 14.10 10.16
N HIS A 99 -4.95 13.98 9.26
CA HIS A 99 -4.19 15.13 8.74
C HIS A 99 -4.51 15.48 7.28
N VAL A 100 -5.34 14.70 6.60
CA VAL A 100 -5.72 14.99 5.21
C VAL A 100 -6.50 16.30 5.16
N ASP A 101 -6.08 17.18 4.26
CA ASP A 101 -6.67 18.48 4.05
C ASP A 101 -7.80 18.48 3.00
N SER A 102 -8.30 19.67 2.66
CA SER A 102 -9.42 19.84 1.72
C SER A 102 -9.10 19.53 0.26
N ILE A 103 -7.84 19.28 -0.07
CA ILE A 103 -7.40 18.88 -1.42
C ILE A 103 -6.89 17.44 -1.49
N GLY A 104 -6.93 16.72 -0.37
CA GLY A 104 -6.52 15.33 -0.30
C GLY A 104 -5.07 15.11 0.07
N ASP A 105 -4.37 16.13 0.57
CA ASP A 105 -2.95 16.07 0.94
C ASP A 105 -2.79 16.02 2.47
N ALA A 106 -1.79 15.27 2.92
CA ALA A 106 -1.35 15.27 4.31
C ALA A 106 0.17 15.36 4.38
N LYS A 107 0.71 16.19 5.27
CA LYS A 107 2.15 16.31 5.46
C LYS A 107 2.71 15.00 6.01
N ILE A 108 3.77 14.51 5.40
CA ILE A 108 4.37 13.24 5.82
C ILE A 108 4.87 13.31 7.27
N GLU A 109 5.35 14.47 7.71
CA GLU A 109 5.84 14.67 9.07
C GLU A 109 4.73 14.48 10.10
N GLU A 110 3.54 15.03 9.86
CA GLU A 110 2.38 14.90 10.75
C GLU A 110 1.89 13.45 10.81
N ILE A 111 1.84 12.76 9.67
CA ILE A 111 1.51 11.33 9.62
C ILE A 111 2.54 10.52 10.41
N LEU A 112 3.83 10.80 10.20
CA LEU A 112 4.92 10.09 10.85
C LEU A 112 4.90 10.29 12.37
N GLU A 113 4.62 11.49 12.85
CA GLU A 113 4.53 11.79 14.28
C GLU A 113 3.42 10.98 14.95
N ASP A 114 2.22 10.96 14.38
CA ASP A 114 1.12 10.14 14.90
C ASP A 114 1.42 8.64 14.82
N TYR A 115 2.04 8.20 13.74
CA TYR A 115 2.44 6.82 13.54
C TYR A 115 3.45 6.35 14.59
N ILE A 116 4.49 7.15 14.85
CA ILE A 116 5.47 6.89 15.91
C ILE A 116 4.83 6.94 17.29
N ALA A 117 4.00 7.95 17.55
CA ALA A 117 3.32 8.13 18.84
C ALA A 117 2.46 6.93 19.22
N PHE A 118 1.80 6.31 18.24
CA PHE A 118 1.03 5.08 18.47
C PHE A 118 1.89 3.95 19.05
N TYR A 119 3.05 3.66 18.46
CA TYR A 119 3.94 2.60 18.93
C TYR A 119 4.67 2.99 20.23
N GLN A 120 4.99 4.27 20.38
CA GLN A 120 5.60 4.77 21.62
C GLN A 120 4.65 4.65 22.82
N ASP A 121 3.36 4.92 22.63
CA ASP A 121 2.33 4.71 23.67
C ASP A 121 2.29 3.25 24.12
N ARG A 122 2.36 2.30 23.19
CA ARG A 122 2.37 0.88 23.53
C ARG A 122 3.57 0.50 24.38
N ILE A 123 4.77 0.99 24.04
CA ILE A 123 5.99 0.76 24.82
C ILE A 123 5.83 1.37 26.23
N THR A 124 5.40 2.62 26.32
CA THR A 124 5.22 3.34 27.58
C THR A 124 4.24 2.62 28.52
N ARG A 125 3.24 1.99 27.96
CA ARG A 125 2.24 1.20 28.71
C ARG A 125 2.69 -0.24 28.99
N GLY A 126 3.90 -0.63 28.59
CA GLY A 126 4.40 -2.00 28.76
C GLY A 126 3.67 -3.04 27.93
N LEU A 127 3.02 -2.61 26.84
CA LEU A 127 2.30 -3.49 25.92
C LEU A 127 3.21 -3.96 24.78
N PRO A 128 2.96 -5.12 24.18
CA PRO A 128 3.67 -5.53 22.98
C PRO A 128 3.54 -4.48 21.86
N VAL A 129 4.65 -4.07 21.29
CA VAL A 129 4.65 -3.12 20.16
C VAL A 129 3.88 -3.69 18.97
N ASP A 130 4.17 -4.94 18.64
CA ASP A 130 3.52 -5.74 17.62
C ASP A 130 3.91 -7.21 17.79
N ARG A 131 3.72 -8.05 16.78
CA ARG A 131 4.27 -9.41 16.72
C ARG A 131 5.79 -9.40 16.80
N SER A 132 6.38 -10.51 17.23
CA SER A 132 7.83 -10.65 17.46
C SER A 132 8.71 -10.36 16.22
N THR A 133 8.13 -10.41 15.02
CA THR A 133 8.82 -10.06 13.76
C THR A 133 8.89 -8.57 13.49
N CYS A 134 8.21 -7.74 14.25
CA CYS A 134 8.26 -6.29 14.14
C CYS A 134 9.60 -5.77 14.70
N PRO A 135 10.35 -4.96 13.94
CA PRO A 135 11.64 -4.44 14.38
C PRO A 135 11.54 -3.19 15.29
N TYR A 136 10.32 -2.68 15.53
CA TYR A 136 10.14 -1.44 16.27
C TYR A 136 10.49 -1.61 17.75
N ASN A 137 11.35 -0.74 18.24
CA ASN A 137 11.76 -0.61 19.63
C ASN A 137 12.03 0.87 19.97
N GLU A 138 12.31 1.19 21.21
CA GLU A 138 12.57 2.58 21.65
C GLU A 138 13.63 3.28 20.80
N THR A 139 14.74 2.60 20.51
CA THR A 139 15.84 3.17 19.72
C THR A 139 15.40 3.52 18.30
N MET A 140 14.70 2.59 17.62
CA MET A 140 14.24 2.81 16.27
C MET A 140 13.16 3.90 16.20
N LEU A 141 12.23 3.94 17.18
CA LEU A 141 11.19 4.95 17.23
C LEU A 141 11.72 6.37 17.41
N GLN A 142 12.91 6.54 17.97
CA GLN A 142 13.60 7.83 18.08
C GLN A 142 14.30 8.27 16.79
N ASP A 143 14.54 7.34 15.87
CA ASP A 143 15.13 7.64 14.55
C ASP A 143 14.02 7.93 13.52
N LYS A 144 13.64 9.22 13.43
CA LYS A 144 12.61 9.67 12.48
C LYS A 144 12.91 9.25 11.03
N LYS A 145 14.20 9.23 10.61
CA LYS A 145 14.56 8.84 9.23
C LYS A 145 14.35 7.34 8.99
N ALA A 146 14.73 6.52 9.96
CA ALA A 146 14.49 5.07 9.89
C ALA A 146 12.99 4.77 9.89
N MET A 147 12.22 5.44 10.75
CA MET A 147 10.78 5.28 10.84
C MET A 147 10.06 5.73 9.57
N GLN A 148 10.44 6.88 9.00
CA GLN A 148 9.88 7.33 7.72
C GLN A 148 10.15 6.33 6.59
N ARG A 149 11.37 5.82 6.50
CA ARG A 149 11.73 4.79 5.52
C ARG A 149 10.90 3.53 5.70
N SER A 150 10.77 3.06 6.94
CA SER A 150 9.95 1.90 7.27
C SER A 150 8.48 2.11 6.87
N MET A 151 7.88 3.23 7.25
CA MET A 151 6.49 3.58 6.94
C MET A 151 6.25 3.67 5.42
N LEU A 152 7.17 4.25 4.66
CA LEU A 152 7.07 4.34 3.20
C LEU A 152 7.26 2.99 2.52
N THR A 153 8.12 2.12 3.05
CA THR A 153 8.34 0.77 2.51
C THR A 153 7.17 -0.16 2.82
N ASN A 154 6.61 -0.03 3.99
CA ASN A 154 5.43 -0.76 4.46
C ASN A 154 4.82 -0.02 5.67
N PRO A 155 3.60 0.49 5.62
CA PRO A 155 2.50 0.07 4.74
C PRO A 155 2.26 0.92 3.49
N PHE A 156 2.87 2.12 3.37
CA PHE A 156 2.53 3.08 2.31
C PHE A 156 2.61 2.47 0.90
N GLU A 157 3.66 1.69 0.60
CA GLU A 157 3.85 1.08 -0.72
C GLU A 157 2.66 0.23 -1.17
N LYS A 158 1.94 -0.41 -0.25
CA LYS A 158 0.74 -1.20 -0.58
C LYS A 158 -0.40 -0.33 -1.12
N PHE A 159 -0.54 0.89 -0.62
CA PHE A 159 -1.51 1.87 -1.13
C PHE A 159 -1.05 2.51 -2.44
N GLU A 160 0.25 2.81 -2.56
CA GLU A 160 0.82 3.40 -3.77
C GLU A 160 0.72 2.45 -4.96
N ARG A 161 1.01 1.18 -4.77
CA ARG A 161 0.92 0.15 -5.80
C ARG A 161 -0.48 0.06 -6.42
N LYS A 162 -1.51 0.23 -5.61
CA LYS A 162 -2.91 0.23 -6.04
C LYS A 162 -3.43 1.62 -6.43
N ARG A 163 -2.55 2.61 -6.49
CA ARG A 163 -2.85 3.99 -6.89
C ARG A 163 -3.81 4.74 -5.96
N PHE A 164 -3.96 4.31 -4.73
CA PHE A 164 -4.81 5.00 -3.76
C PHE A 164 -4.12 6.21 -3.15
N LEU A 165 -2.82 6.12 -2.91
CA LEU A 165 -1.99 7.18 -2.34
C LEU A 165 -0.71 7.39 -3.16
N TYR A 166 -0.20 8.62 -3.15
CA TYR A 166 1.05 9.02 -3.80
C TYR A 166 1.93 9.79 -2.82
N TYR A 167 3.23 9.63 -2.93
CA TYR A 167 4.20 10.40 -2.17
C TYR A 167 4.95 11.38 -3.06
N SER A 168 4.84 12.69 -2.74
CA SER A 168 5.67 13.74 -3.32
C SER A 168 6.80 14.07 -2.36
N LYS A 169 8.02 13.67 -2.72
CA LYS A 169 9.22 13.94 -1.92
C LYS A 169 9.50 15.44 -1.85
N ASP A 170 9.34 16.15 -2.96
CA ASP A 170 9.67 17.58 -3.05
C ASP A 170 8.72 18.44 -2.23
N LEU A 171 7.45 18.04 -2.15
CA LEU A 171 6.43 18.72 -1.33
C LEU A 171 6.32 18.15 0.09
N SER A 172 6.97 17.01 0.36
CA SER A 172 6.87 16.29 1.64
C SER A 172 5.43 15.98 2.05
N VAL A 173 4.61 15.58 1.09
CA VAL A 173 3.20 15.22 1.33
C VAL A 173 2.87 13.83 0.79
N ILE A 174 1.90 13.19 1.44
CA ILE A 174 1.19 12.02 0.91
C ILE A 174 -0.18 12.50 0.46
N SER A 175 -0.51 12.24 -0.80
CA SER A 175 -1.74 12.67 -1.43
C SER A 175 -2.65 11.48 -1.73
N MET A 176 -3.94 11.62 -1.47
CA MET A 176 -4.92 10.64 -1.97
C MET A 176 -5.11 10.85 -3.47
N ASN A 177 -5.28 9.76 -4.22
CA ASN A 177 -5.65 9.83 -5.62
C ASN A 177 -6.85 10.77 -5.79
N HIS A 178 -6.76 11.71 -6.73
CA HIS A 178 -7.77 12.73 -6.91
C HIS A 178 -9.16 12.16 -7.23
N ALA A 179 -9.23 11.14 -8.07
CA ALA A 179 -10.49 10.49 -8.39
C ALA A 179 -11.09 9.77 -7.17
N LEU A 180 -10.25 9.16 -6.31
CA LEU A 180 -10.69 8.56 -5.06
C LEU A 180 -11.16 9.64 -4.08
N TYR A 181 -10.35 10.66 -3.86
CA TYR A 181 -10.67 11.74 -2.91
C TYR A 181 -12.00 12.44 -3.26
N SER A 182 -12.20 12.75 -4.54
CA SER A 182 -13.44 13.42 -5.01
C SER A 182 -14.71 12.58 -4.86
N GLN A 183 -14.57 11.26 -4.76
CA GLN A 183 -15.69 10.32 -4.54
C GLN A 183 -15.94 10.03 -3.06
N MET A 184 -15.01 10.42 -2.15
CA MET A 184 -15.14 10.18 -0.72
C MET A 184 -16.12 11.18 -0.09
N GLU A 185 -17.15 10.67 0.56
CA GLU A 185 -18.12 11.43 1.33
C GLU A 185 -17.80 11.35 2.84
N ALA A 186 -18.43 12.21 3.64
CA ALA A 186 -18.23 12.22 5.09
C ALA A 186 -18.47 10.85 5.73
N GLY A 187 -19.50 10.12 5.28
CA GLY A 187 -19.80 8.77 5.76
C GLY A 187 -18.73 7.74 5.38
N ASP A 188 -18.06 7.93 4.23
CA ASP A 188 -16.96 7.04 3.80
C ASP A 188 -15.73 7.22 4.70
N TRP A 189 -15.37 8.45 5.03
CA TRP A 189 -14.26 8.74 5.96
C TRP A 189 -14.51 8.14 7.34
N GLU A 190 -15.74 8.27 7.85
CA GLU A 190 -16.12 7.69 9.12
C GLU A 190 -16.09 6.15 9.08
N ARG A 191 -16.54 5.54 7.97
CA ARG A 191 -16.47 4.09 7.76
C ARG A 191 -15.03 3.60 7.80
N VAL A 192 -14.11 4.26 7.08
CA VAL A 192 -12.68 3.89 7.08
C VAL A 192 -12.08 4.02 8.48
N ARG A 193 -12.33 5.15 9.16
CA ARG A 193 -11.84 5.38 10.52
C ARG A 193 -12.30 4.29 11.47
N ARG A 194 -13.59 4.03 11.51
CA ARG A 194 -14.18 3.00 12.38
C ARG A 194 -13.63 1.61 12.09
N GLN A 195 -13.53 1.21 10.81
CA GLN A 195 -12.96 -0.07 10.44
C GLN A 195 -11.52 -0.20 10.91
N MET A 196 -10.68 0.82 10.71
CA MET A 196 -9.28 0.78 11.14
C MET A 196 -9.15 0.70 12.67
N GLU A 197 -9.99 1.41 13.42
CA GLU A 197 -10.01 1.34 14.88
C GLU A 197 -10.46 -0.05 15.39
N GLU A 198 -11.51 -0.61 14.82
CA GLU A 198 -12.02 -1.94 15.16
C GLU A 198 -11.02 -3.04 14.81
N ASP A 199 -10.46 -3.02 13.60
CA ASP A 199 -9.46 -3.97 13.13
C ASP A 199 -8.18 -3.90 13.98
N LEU A 200 -7.77 -2.68 14.39
CA LEU A 200 -6.61 -2.47 15.26
C LEU A 200 -6.83 -3.08 16.65
N ALA A 201 -8.00 -2.86 17.23
CA ALA A 201 -8.37 -3.43 18.53
C ALA A 201 -8.40 -4.97 18.46
N GLU A 202 -9.01 -5.54 17.44
CA GLU A 202 -9.05 -6.99 17.24
C GLU A 202 -7.65 -7.58 17.00
N TYR A 203 -6.83 -6.92 16.20
CA TYR A 203 -5.45 -7.33 15.95
C TYR A 203 -4.63 -7.42 17.23
N TYR A 204 -4.68 -6.39 18.05
CA TYR A 204 -3.91 -6.37 19.31
C TYR A 204 -4.47 -7.29 20.38
N ALA A 205 -5.76 -7.54 20.42
CA ALA A 205 -6.32 -8.56 21.30
C ALA A 205 -5.70 -9.95 21.01
N LYS A 206 -5.48 -10.26 19.73
CA LYS A 206 -4.80 -11.51 19.32
C LYS A 206 -3.31 -11.51 19.67
N VAL A 207 -2.60 -10.38 19.46
CA VAL A 207 -1.17 -10.24 19.80
C VAL A 207 -0.95 -10.38 21.30
N GLU A 208 -1.76 -9.72 22.12
CA GLU A 208 -1.67 -9.75 23.58
C GLU A 208 -2.05 -11.13 24.14
N GLY A 209 -3.09 -11.75 23.59
CA GLY A 209 -3.49 -13.13 23.97
C GLY A 209 -2.39 -14.16 23.67
N ALA A 210 -1.67 -14.02 22.57
CA ALA A 210 -0.56 -14.91 22.22
C ALA A 210 0.65 -14.77 23.16
N VAL A 211 0.86 -13.61 23.78
CA VAL A 211 1.93 -13.40 24.78
C VAL A 211 1.60 -14.05 26.11
N LEU A 212 0.33 -14.04 26.51
CA LEU A 212 -0.12 -14.66 27.76
C LEU A 212 -0.01 -16.20 27.74
N VAL A 213 -0.19 -16.82 26.58
CA VAL A 213 -0.11 -18.30 26.43
C VAL A 213 1.35 -18.80 26.46
N LYS A 214 2.34 -17.95 26.21
CA LYS A 214 3.78 -18.29 26.20
C LYS A 214 4.48 -18.11 27.54
N ARG A 215 3.78 -17.63 28.56
CA ARG A 215 4.24 -17.49 29.95
C ARG A 215 3.73 -18.68 30.80
#